data_7c91c349cb9f3305b1dfc97653b0ae3f
#
_entry.id   7c91c349cb9f3305b1dfc97653b0ae3f
#
_cell.length_a   1.000
_cell.length_b   1.000
_cell.length_c   1.000
_cell.angle_alpha   90.00
_cell.angle_beta   90.00
_cell.angle_gamma   90.00
#
_symmetry.space_group_name_H-M   'P 1'
#
loop_
_entity.id
_entity.type
_entity.pdbx_description
1 polymer ?
#
loop_
_entity_poly.entity_id
_entity_poly.type
_entity_poly.pdbx_seq_one_letter_code
_entity_poly.pdbx_strand_id
1 'polypeptide(L)'
;MKENKLDTITNLFEGNEIRSIWDSEKEDYYFSVVDVISALTNANIPRNYWSDLKRKLKEEGSELHEKIVQLKMTALDGKNRQTDVLDTEGIFRLIESVPSPKAEPFNMQC
;
A
#
# COMPACT_ATOMS: atom_id res chain seq x y z
N MET A 1 19.62 12.83 -9.14
CA MET A 1 18.65 12.04 -9.89
C MET A 1 17.51 11.64 -8.99
N LYS A 2 16.30 11.79 -9.46
CA LYS A 2 15.13 11.42 -8.66
C LYS A 2 14.92 9.92 -8.65
N GLU A 3 14.59 9.39 -7.49
CA GLU A 3 14.15 8.01 -7.38
C GLU A 3 12.74 7.93 -7.95
N ASN A 4 12.47 6.94 -8.79
CA ASN A 4 11.13 6.79 -9.34
C ASN A 4 10.22 6.03 -8.36
N LYS A 5 8.92 6.00 -8.67
CA LYS A 5 7.94 5.40 -7.76
C LYS A 5 8.19 3.92 -7.53
N LEU A 6 8.59 3.21 -8.57
CA LEU A 6 8.85 1.79 -8.46
C LEU A 6 10.08 1.52 -7.58
N ASP A 7 11.10 2.35 -7.70
CA ASP A 7 12.29 2.21 -6.86
C ASP A 7 11.93 2.43 -5.39
N THR A 8 11.07 3.41 -5.10
CA THR A 8 10.61 3.66 -3.75
C THR A 8 9.90 2.44 -3.19
N ILE A 9 9.03 1.84 -3.98
CA ILE A 9 8.28 0.66 -3.55
C ILE A 9 9.21 -0.53 -3.39
N THR A 10 10.18 -0.68 -4.29
CA THR A 10 11.15 -1.77 -4.21
C THR A 10 11.98 -1.66 -2.93
N ASN A 11 12.39 -0.45 -2.57
CA ASN A 11 13.12 -0.24 -1.32
C ASN A 11 12.27 -0.62 -0.12
N LEU A 12 10.98 -0.33 -0.17
CA LEU A 12 10.06 -0.69 0.89
C LEU A 12 9.95 -2.21 1.04
N PHE A 13 10.10 -2.95 -0.06
CA PHE A 13 10.00 -4.41 -0.04
C PHE A 13 11.18 -5.06 0.66
N GLU A 14 12.33 -4.40 0.71
CA GLU A 14 13.51 -4.96 1.37
C GLU A 14 13.20 -5.21 2.85
N GLY A 15 13.34 -6.48 3.26
CA GLY A 15 13.06 -6.87 4.64
C GLY A 15 11.59 -6.99 4.98
N ASN A 16 10.70 -6.82 4.00
CA ASN A 16 9.26 -6.89 4.22
C ASN A 16 8.62 -7.76 3.15
N GLU A 17 7.60 -8.51 3.54
CA GLU A 17 6.85 -9.33 2.61
C GLU A 17 5.61 -8.57 2.18
N ILE A 18 5.56 -8.15 0.93
CA ILE A 18 4.42 -7.43 0.39
C ILE A 18 3.86 -8.23 -0.77
N ARG A 19 2.65 -8.75 -0.58
CA ARG A 19 1.99 -9.56 -1.61
C ARG A 19 1.61 -8.69 -2.78
N SER A 20 1.78 -9.21 -3.99
CA SER A 20 1.48 -8.47 -5.20
C SER A 20 0.91 -9.40 -6.27
N ILE A 21 0.16 -8.81 -7.20
CA ILE A 21 -0.43 -9.52 -8.33
C ILE A 21 -0.15 -8.69 -9.58
N TRP A 22 0.36 -9.33 -10.62
CA TRP A 22 0.60 -8.69 -11.91
C TRP A 22 -0.70 -8.62 -12.71
N ASP A 23 -1.00 -7.45 -13.23
CA ASP A 23 -2.15 -7.26 -14.13
C ASP A 23 -1.61 -7.00 -15.53
N SER A 24 -1.75 -7.99 -16.42
CA SER A 24 -1.19 -7.92 -17.76
C SER A 24 -1.88 -6.90 -18.66
N GLU A 25 -3.14 -6.58 -18.38
CA GLU A 25 -3.86 -5.59 -19.16
C GLU A 25 -3.36 -4.18 -18.87
N LYS A 26 -3.09 -3.90 -17.59
CA LYS A 26 -2.56 -2.60 -17.18
C LYS A 26 -1.05 -2.55 -17.24
N GLU A 27 -0.39 -3.70 -17.39
CA GLU A 27 1.06 -3.81 -17.32
C GLU A 27 1.60 -3.16 -16.05
N ASP A 28 0.98 -3.49 -14.93
CA ASP A 28 1.32 -2.94 -13.63
C ASP A 28 1.01 -3.99 -12.56
N TYR A 29 1.55 -3.77 -11.36
CA TYR A 29 1.27 -4.63 -10.22
C TYR A 29 0.19 -4.01 -9.35
N TYR A 30 -0.56 -4.89 -8.69
CA TYR A 30 -1.40 -4.51 -7.55
C TYR A 30 -0.73 -5.02 -6.29
N PHE A 31 -0.67 -4.17 -5.29
CA PHE A 31 0.01 -4.49 -4.03
C PHE A 31 -0.97 -4.48 -2.88
N SER A 32 -0.78 -5.41 -1.92
CA SER A 32 -1.62 -5.47 -0.72
C SER A 32 -1.40 -4.22 0.13
N VAL A 33 -2.46 -3.47 0.38
CA VAL A 33 -2.38 -2.24 1.18
C VAL A 33 -1.98 -2.55 2.62
N VAL A 34 -2.56 -3.59 3.20
CA VAL A 34 -2.27 -3.94 4.59
C VAL A 34 -0.79 -4.29 4.76
N ASP A 35 -0.22 -5.00 3.78
CA ASP A 35 1.19 -5.36 3.84
C ASP A 35 2.08 -4.12 3.78
N VAL A 36 1.73 -3.16 2.94
CA VAL A 36 2.48 -1.90 2.84
C VAL A 36 2.36 -1.11 4.15
N ILE A 37 1.17 -1.05 4.72
CA ILE A 37 0.96 -0.38 6.01
C ILE A 37 1.82 -1.03 7.09
N SER A 38 1.87 -2.36 7.09
CA SER A 38 2.70 -3.09 8.05
C SER A 38 4.17 -2.72 7.91
N ALA A 39 4.62 -2.52 6.68
CA ALA A 39 6.02 -2.14 6.41
C ALA A 39 6.30 -0.69 6.81
N LEU A 40 5.32 0.20 6.71
CA LEU A 40 5.51 1.62 6.96
C LEU A 40 5.33 2.02 8.41
N THR A 41 4.55 1.26 9.17
CA THR A 41 4.16 1.66 10.52
C THR A 41 4.55 0.61 11.53
N ASN A 42 4.42 0.97 12.81
CA ASN A 42 4.59 0.01 13.90
C ASN A 42 3.24 -0.40 14.46
N ALA A 43 2.19 -0.31 13.64
CA ALA A 43 0.85 -0.68 14.07
C ALA A 43 0.80 -2.14 14.51
N ASN A 44 0.21 -2.39 15.68
CA ASN A 44 0.06 -3.75 16.17
C ASN A 44 -0.85 -4.57 15.27
N ILE A 45 -1.89 -3.94 14.77
CA ILE A 45 -2.85 -4.57 13.86
C ILE A 45 -2.98 -3.70 12.62
N PRO A 46 -2.16 -3.96 11.59
CA PRO A 46 -2.19 -3.13 10.38
C PRO A 46 -3.57 -3.05 9.72
N ARG A 47 -4.35 -4.12 9.82
CA ARG A 47 -5.70 -4.14 9.26
C ARG A 47 -6.61 -3.09 9.90
N ASN A 48 -6.49 -2.91 11.21
CA ASN A 48 -7.28 -1.89 11.91
C ASN A 48 -6.81 -0.49 11.52
N TYR A 49 -5.52 -0.31 11.41
CA TYR A 49 -4.95 0.96 10.96
C TYR A 49 -5.50 1.32 9.57
N TRP A 50 -5.47 0.36 8.67
CA TRP A 50 -5.97 0.58 7.31
C TRP A 50 -7.47 0.87 7.30
N SER A 51 -8.23 0.16 8.13
CA SER A 51 -9.67 0.36 8.22
C SER A 51 -10.00 1.80 8.58
N ASP A 52 -9.29 2.35 9.56
CA ASP A 52 -9.50 3.73 10.00
C ASP A 52 -9.06 4.72 8.92
N LEU A 53 -7.93 4.48 8.30
CA LEU A 53 -7.42 5.36 7.25
C LEU A 53 -8.35 5.34 6.03
N LYS A 54 -8.82 4.15 5.64
CA LYS A 54 -9.72 4.01 4.50
C LYS A 54 -11.01 4.79 4.71
N ARG A 55 -11.57 4.71 5.93
CA ARG A 55 -12.78 5.46 6.25
C ARG A 55 -12.51 6.96 6.15
N LYS A 56 -11.39 7.41 6.65
CA LYS A 56 -11.02 8.82 6.60
C LYS A 56 -10.87 9.31 5.15
N LEU A 57 -10.20 8.51 4.33
CA LEU A 57 -10.03 8.84 2.92
C LEU A 57 -11.39 8.95 2.22
N LYS A 58 -12.32 8.06 2.54
CA LYS A 58 -13.65 8.09 1.98
C LYS A 58 -14.39 9.36 2.39
N GLU A 59 -14.31 9.69 3.67
CA GLU A 59 -14.99 10.88 4.20
C GLU A 59 -14.45 12.17 3.58
N GLU A 60 -13.17 12.18 3.25
CA GLU A 60 -12.53 13.35 2.64
C GLU A 60 -12.77 13.42 1.13
N GLY A 61 -13.39 12.40 0.55
CA GLY A 61 -13.59 12.35 -0.89
C GLY A 61 -12.29 12.17 -1.66
N SER A 62 -11.33 11.48 -1.06
CA SER A 62 -10.01 11.30 -1.67
C SER A 62 -10.08 10.44 -2.93
N GLU A 63 -9.35 10.87 -3.97
CA GLU A 63 -9.23 10.08 -5.20
C GLU A 63 -8.54 8.75 -4.92
N LEU A 64 -7.67 8.71 -3.91
CA LEU A 64 -7.01 7.47 -3.54
C LEU A 64 -8.00 6.39 -3.17
N HIS A 65 -9.07 6.77 -2.46
CA HIS A 65 -10.10 5.81 -2.08
C HIS A 65 -10.73 5.15 -3.31
N GLU A 66 -10.91 5.91 -4.38
CA GLU A 66 -11.55 5.39 -5.59
C GLU A 66 -10.62 4.46 -6.37
N LYS A 67 -9.33 4.50 -6.09
CA LYS A 67 -8.36 3.61 -6.74
C LYS A 67 -8.30 2.23 -6.11
N ILE A 68 -8.90 2.05 -4.93
CA ILE A 68 -8.84 0.77 -4.23
C ILE A 68 -9.58 -0.30 -5.00
N VAL A 69 -8.93 -1.42 -5.22
CA VAL A 69 -9.51 -2.60 -5.87
C VAL A 69 -9.43 -3.74 -4.87
N GLN A 70 -10.38 -4.68 -4.95
CA GLN A 70 -10.33 -5.86 -4.10
C GLN A 70 -10.01 -7.09 -4.94
N LEU A 71 -8.96 -7.79 -4.56
CA LEU A 71 -8.55 -9.02 -5.21
C LEU A 71 -8.34 -10.10 -4.17
N LYS A 72 -8.55 -11.35 -4.57
CA LYS A 72 -8.29 -12.47 -3.66
C LYS A 72 -6.81 -12.72 -3.56
N MET A 73 -6.31 -12.78 -2.34
CA MET A 73 -4.91 -13.09 -2.07
C MET A 73 -4.84 -14.12 -0.95
N THR A 74 -3.80 -14.93 -0.99
CA THR A 74 -3.58 -15.92 0.07
C THR A 74 -3.17 -15.23 1.35
N ALA A 75 -3.90 -15.50 2.42
CA ALA A 75 -3.61 -14.95 3.75
C ALA A 75 -2.64 -15.87 4.49
N LEU A 76 -2.22 -15.42 5.68
CA LEU A 76 -1.28 -16.19 6.51
C LEU A 76 -1.84 -17.56 6.90
N ASP A 77 -3.15 -17.68 7.00
CA ASP A 77 -3.80 -18.96 7.35
C ASP A 77 -3.94 -19.89 6.14
N GLY A 78 -3.42 -19.50 4.98
CA GLY A 78 -3.49 -20.29 3.76
C GLY A 78 -4.78 -20.16 2.99
N LYS A 79 -5.73 -19.38 3.49
CA LYS A 79 -7.02 -19.19 2.81
C LYS A 79 -6.96 -17.96 1.91
N ASN A 80 -7.71 -18.01 0.80
CA ASN A 80 -7.84 -16.86 -0.08
C ASN A 80 -8.88 -15.92 0.50
N ARG A 81 -8.51 -14.64 0.62
CA ARG A 81 -9.40 -13.63 1.16
C ARG A 81 -9.39 -12.40 0.28
N GLN A 82 -10.51 -11.72 0.22
CA GLN A 82 -10.60 -10.43 -0.45
C GLN A 82 -9.66 -9.46 0.25
N THR A 83 -8.79 -8.82 -0.53
CA THR A 83 -7.75 -7.96 -0.01
C THR A 83 -7.78 -6.65 -0.78
N ASP A 84 -7.75 -5.54 -0.04
CA ASP A 84 -7.65 -4.22 -0.67
C ASP A 84 -6.25 -4.08 -1.28
N VAL A 85 -6.21 -3.70 -2.54
CA VAL A 85 -4.96 -3.52 -3.26
C VAL A 85 -4.95 -2.19 -3.98
N LEU A 86 -3.76 -1.70 -4.28
CA LEU A 86 -3.56 -0.50 -5.07
C LEU A 86 -2.46 -0.76 -6.08
N ASP A 87 -2.55 -0.10 -7.23
CA ASP A 87 -1.49 -0.19 -8.23
C ASP A 87 -0.27 0.65 -7.79
N THR A 88 0.76 0.70 -8.62
CA THR A 88 2.00 1.40 -8.27
C THR A 88 1.74 2.86 -7.90
N GLU A 89 0.95 3.56 -8.69
CA GLU A 89 0.62 4.96 -8.42
C GLU A 89 -0.16 5.11 -7.11
N GLY A 90 -1.12 4.21 -6.88
CA GLY A 90 -1.92 4.25 -5.68
C GLY A 90 -1.10 3.99 -4.43
N ILE A 91 -0.18 3.03 -4.50
CA ILE A 91 0.70 2.74 -3.37
C ILE A 91 1.61 3.93 -3.06
N PHE A 92 2.13 4.57 -4.10
CA PHE A 92 2.97 5.76 -3.89
C PHE A 92 2.21 6.87 -3.16
N ARG A 93 0.97 7.10 -3.57
CA ARG A 93 0.11 8.09 -2.90
C ARG A 93 -0.19 7.67 -1.46
N LEU A 94 -0.38 6.37 -1.23
CA LEU A 94 -0.61 5.85 0.12
C LEU A 94 0.60 6.15 1.01
N ILE A 95 1.81 5.90 0.50
CA ILE A 95 3.03 6.16 1.26
C ILE A 95 3.09 7.63 1.68
N GLU A 96 2.72 8.54 0.78
CA GLU A 96 2.71 9.97 1.08
C GLU A 96 1.65 10.34 2.11
N SER A 97 0.60 9.53 2.23
CA SER A 97 -0.53 9.82 3.12
C SER A 97 -0.34 9.25 4.53
N VAL A 98 0.64 8.38 4.73
CA VAL A 98 0.84 7.71 6.01
C VAL A 98 1.92 8.44 6.81
N PRO A 99 1.54 9.11 7.90
CA PRO A 99 2.54 9.76 8.77
C PRO A 99 3.22 8.69 9.62
N SER A 100 4.44 8.33 9.23
CA SER A 100 5.16 7.26 9.90
C SER A 100 6.66 7.54 9.82
N PRO A 101 7.42 7.23 10.88
CA PRO A 101 8.87 7.36 10.83
C PRO A 101 9.50 6.56 9.69
N LYS A 102 8.92 5.42 9.35
CA LYS A 102 9.45 4.60 8.27
C LYS A 102 9.14 5.19 6.90
N ALA A 103 8.04 5.93 6.78
CA ALA A 103 7.66 6.56 5.52
C ALA A 103 8.37 7.90 5.31
N GLU A 104 8.85 8.50 6.39
CA GLU A 104 9.44 9.83 6.34
C GLU A 104 10.56 9.98 5.32
N PRO A 105 11.51 9.03 5.21
CA PRO A 105 12.56 9.16 4.21
C PRO A 105 12.03 9.26 2.77
N PHE A 106 10.85 8.72 2.50
CA PHE A 106 10.25 8.79 1.18
C PHE A 106 9.51 10.11 0.96
N ASN A 107 9.03 10.72 2.06
CA ASN A 107 8.22 11.94 1.99
C ASN A 107 9.05 13.21 2.06
N MET A 108 10.26 13.11 2.55
CA MET A 108 11.14 14.26 2.72
C MET A 108 11.97 14.59 1.50
N GLN A 109 11.55 14.08 0.36
CA GLN A 109 12.23 14.36 -0.90
C GLN A 109 11.79 15.73 -1.40
N CYS A 110 12.56 16.70 -1.14
CA CYS A 110 12.23 18.07 -1.55
C CYS A 110 13.15 18.55 -2.63
#